data_d2c40bec9e0a9f760981380f54c08485
#
_entry.id   d2c40bec9e0a9f760981380f54c08485
#
_cell.length_a   1.000
_cell.length_b   1.000
_cell.length_c   1.000
_cell.angle_alpha   90.00
_cell.angle_beta   90.00
_cell.angle_gamma   90.00
#
_symmetry.space_group_name_H-M   'P 1'
#
loop_
_entity.id
_entity.type
_entity.pdbx_description
1 polymer ?
#
loop_
_entity_poly.entity_id
_entity_poly.type
_entity_poly.pdbx_seq_one_letter_code
_entity_poly.pdbx_strand_id
1 'polypeptide(L)'
;GPTIADKVSIQEAISLVNAHKIDIPANIREYFEKEITNAPSFDDPRFSKNDVKVIASSNISLIAASKKAEELGFQSYILSDAIEGRASDVGIMHAALAKYRKDKNTTFQRPAVILSGGETTVEILDKPGRGGRNTEFLLAFALSIEKEPNITALAADTDGIDGSENNAGAFCDGTTAFKMREKGFNPRMHLIKHDAWTAFNGVDELFTPGPTG
;
A
#
# COMPACT_ATOMS: atom_id res chain seq x y z
N GLY A 1 -15.24 -0.08 -14.34
CA GLY A 1 -16.67 -0.13 -14.02
C GLY A 1 -17.52 -0.28 -15.26
N PRO A 2 -18.82 -0.57 -15.16
CA PRO A 2 -19.67 -0.96 -16.32
C PRO A 2 -19.94 0.18 -17.32
N THR A 3 -19.56 1.40 -16.99
CA THR A 3 -19.76 2.59 -17.84
C THR A 3 -18.51 3.04 -18.56
N ILE A 4 -17.39 2.34 -18.36
CA ILE A 4 -16.10 2.61 -18.99
C ILE A 4 -15.77 1.41 -19.87
N ALA A 5 -15.32 1.67 -21.10
CA ALA A 5 -14.88 0.63 -22.01
C ALA A 5 -13.70 -0.17 -21.44
N ASP A 6 -13.77 -1.49 -21.56
CA ASP A 6 -12.72 -2.41 -21.09
C ASP A 6 -12.07 -3.09 -22.31
N LYS A 7 -10.76 -3.31 -22.22
CA LYS A 7 -9.98 -3.99 -23.27
C LYS A 7 -9.87 -5.49 -23.04
N VAL A 8 -10.21 -5.98 -21.85
CA VAL A 8 -10.08 -7.41 -21.50
C VAL A 8 -11.10 -8.22 -22.27
N SER A 9 -10.64 -9.19 -23.04
CA SER A 9 -11.48 -10.16 -23.76
C SER A 9 -11.86 -11.34 -22.85
N ILE A 10 -12.95 -12.04 -23.25
CA ILE A 10 -13.35 -13.26 -22.53
C ILE A 10 -12.26 -14.35 -22.62
N GLN A 11 -11.52 -14.43 -23.72
CA GLN A 11 -10.40 -15.36 -23.91
C GLN A 11 -9.24 -15.09 -22.94
N GLU A 12 -8.93 -13.82 -22.71
CA GLU A 12 -7.94 -13.42 -21.69
C GLU A 12 -8.40 -13.80 -20.29
N ALA A 13 -9.67 -13.56 -19.94
CA ALA A 13 -10.25 -13.96 -18.67
C ALA A 13 -10.18 -15.49 -18.45
N ILE A 14 -10.56 -16.28 -19.46
CA ILE A 14 -10.45 -17.75 -19.44
C ILE A 14 -8.99 -18.19 -19.27
N SER A 15 -8.07 -17.55 -19.98
CA SER A 15 -6.65 -17.86 -19.89
C SER A 15 -6.10 -17.61 -18.50
N LEU A 16 -6.49 -16.50 -17.84
CA LEU A 16 -6.11 -16.20 -16.46
C LEU A 16 -6.67 -17.21 -15.46
N VAL A 17 -7.96 -17.55 -15.58
CA VAL A 17 -8.60 -18.57 -14.72
C VAL A 17 -7.85 -19.90 -14.81
N ASN A 18 -7.51 -20.34 -16.02
CA ASN A 18 -6.79 -21.59 -16.24
C ASN A 18 -5.35 -21.55 -15.75
N ALA A 19 -4.63 -20.45 -16.03
CA ALA A 19 -3.22 -20.27 -15.62
C ALA A 19 -3.06 -20.29 -14.10
N HIS A 20 -3.98 -19.65 -13.39
CA HIS A 20 -3.97 -19.56 -11.93
C HIS A 20 -4.79 -20.66 -11.25
N LYS A 21 -5.35 -21.62 -12.03
CA LYS A 21 -6.19 -22.71 -11.51
C LYS A 21 -7.28 -22.22 -10.55
N ILE A 22 -7.91 -21.11 -10.89
CA ILE A 22 -8.97 -20.52 -10.06
C ILE A 22 -10.19 -21.44 -10.11
N ASP A 23 -10.67 -21.87 -8.94
CA ASP A 23 -11.91 -22.62 -8.84
C ASP A 23 -13.09 -21.66 -8.98
N ILE A 24 -13.86 -21.85 -10.05
CA ILE A 24 -15.03 -21.03 -10.37
C ILE A 24 -16.30 -21.87 -10.32
N PRO A 25 -17.44 -21.29 -9.87
CA PRO A 25 -18.74 -21.99 -9.88
C PRO A 25 -19.12 -22.52 -11.26
N ALA A 26 -19.85 -23.62 -11.28
CA ALA A 26 -20.23 -24.32 -12.52
C ALA A 26 -20.97 -23.41 -13.53
N ASN A 27 -21.86 -22.56 -13.05
CA ASN A 27 -22.59 -21.60 -13.89
C ASN A 27 -21.68 -20.55 -14.55
N ILE A 28 -20.61 -20.12 -13.87
CA ILE A 28 -19.61 -19.23 -14.43
C ILE A 28 -18.75 -19.97 -15.47
N ARG A 29 -18.39 -21.23 -15.16
CA ARG A 29 -17.65 -22.08 -16.10
C ARG A 29 -18.43 -22.29 -17.40
N GLU A 30 -19.72 -22.64 -17.31
CA GLU A 30 -20.61 -22.79 -18.47
C GLU A 30 -20.70 -21.50 -19.30
N TYR A 31 -20.72 -20.34 -18.64
CA TYR A 31 -20.71 -19.04 -19.33
C TYR A 31 -19.41 -18.83 -20.11
N PHE A 32 -18.27 -19.15 -19.55
CA PHE A 32 -16.98 -19.06 -20.22
C PHE A 32 -16.87 -20.06 -21.39
N GLU A 33 -17.32 -21.30 -21.20
CA GLU A 33 -17.27 -22.34 -22.25
C GLU A 33 -18.13 -21.97 -23.47
N LYS A 34 -19.21 -21.26 -23.26
CA LYS A 34 -20.06 -20.76 -24.36
C LYS A 34 -19.50 -19.50 -25.00
N GLU A 35 -18.42 -18.96 -24.49
CA GLU A 35 -17.83 -17.68 -24.94
C GLU A 35 -18.88 -16.55 -25.11
N ILE A 36 -19.93 -16.58 -24.29
CA ILE A 36 -20.98 -15.60 -24.33
C ILE A 36 -20.49 -14.33 -23.65
N THR A 37 -20.49 -13.22 -24.36
CA THR A 37 -20.24 -11.91 -23.75
C THR A 37 -21.33 -10.94 -24.19
N ASN A 38 -21.90 -10.25 -23.21
CA ASN A 38 -22.80 -9.12 -23.44
C ASN A 38 -22.08 -7.78 -23.21
N ALA A 39 -20.79 -7.83 -22.85
CA ALA A 39 -19.99 -6.62 -22.67
C ALA A 39 -19.79 -5.93 -24.02
N PRO A 40 -20.03 -4.62 -24.12
CA PRO A 40 -19.69 -3.87 -25.32
C PRO A 40 -18.19 -3.93 -25.60
N SER A 41 -17.82 -4.00 -26.87
CA SER A 41 -16.41 -3.89 -27.27
C SER A 41 -15.81 -2.55 -26.84
N PHE A 42 -14.49 -2.50 -26.70
CA PHE A 42 -13.79 -1.26 -26.34
C PHE A 42 -14.13 -0.09 -27.28
N ASP A 43 -14.27 -0.37 -28.56
CA ASP A 43 -14.57 0.62 -29.60
C ASP A 43 -16.08 0.81 -29.87
N ASP A 44 -16.95 0.35 -28.97
CA ASP A 44 -18.39 0.46 -29.15
C ASP A 44 -18.82 1.94 -29.23
N PRO A 45 -19.56 2.35 -30.27
CA PRO A 45 -19.96 3.75 -30.44
C PRO A 45 -20.77 4.32 -29.29
N ARG A 46 -21.39 3.48 -28.45
CA ARG A 46 -22.10 3.93 -27.24
C ARG A 46 -21.20 4.64 -26.24
N PHE A 47 -19.90 4.32 -26.22
CA PHE A 47 -18.92 4.98 -25.35
C PHE A 47 -18.43 6.33 -25.89
N SER A 48 -18.66 6.65 -27.17
CA SER A 48 -18.15 7.89 -27.81
C SER A 48 -18.62 9.18 -27.15
N LYS A 49 -19.71 9.13 -26.38
CA LYS A 49 -20.28 10.28 -25.66
C LYS A 49 -19.89 10.32 -24.17
N ASN A 50 -19.11 9.33 -23.70
CA ASN A 50 -18.68 9.29 -22.32
C ASN A 50 -17.51 10.26 -22.12
N ASP A 51 -17.67 11.18 -21.17
CA ASP A 51 -16.55 11.97 -20.66
C ASP A 51 -16.00 11.28 -19.41
N VAL A 52 -14.80 10.76 -19.52
CA VAL A 52 -14.13 10.05 -18.42
C VAL A 52 -13.01 10.91 -17.86
N LYS A 53 -13.20 11.40 -16.63
CA LYS A 53 -12.21 12.23 -15.94
C LYS A 53 -11.71 11.55 -14.68
N VAL A 54 -10.41 11.31 -14.61
CA VAL A 54 -9.75 10.83 -13.40
C VAL A 54 -9.53 12.03 -12.47
N ILE A 55 -10.28 12.08 -11.37
CA ILE A 55 -10.23 13.19 -10.40
C ILE A 55 -9.28 12.92 -9.23
N ALA A 56 -8.93 11.68 -8.98
CA ALA A 56 -7.99 11.26 -7.95
C ALA A 56 -7.18 10.05 -8.43
N SER A 57 -5.90 10.04 -8.11
CA SER A 57 -5.00 8.90 -8.35
C SER A 57 -3.84 8.99 -7.37
N SER A 58 -3.10 7.89 -7.20
CA SER A 58 -1.88 7.86 -6.38
C SER A 58 -0.90 8.97 -6.80
N ASN A 59 -0.67 9.14 -8.09
CA ASN A 59 0.23 10.18 -8.61
C ASN A 59 -0.23 11.61 -8.23
N ILE A 60 -1.52 11.92 -8.38
CA ILE A 60 -2.07 13.25 -8.00
C ILE A 60 -1.85 13.50 -6.51
N SER A 61 -2.09 12.51 -5.67
CA SER A 61 -1.90 12.60 -4.22
C SER A 61 -0.43 12.80 -3.84
N LEU A 62 0.49 12.07 -4.50
CA LEU A 62 1.93 12.21 -4.26
C LEU A 62 2.45 13.58 -4.69
N ILE A 63 1.99 14.13 -5.82
CA ILE A 63 2.34 15.47 -6.27
C ILE A 63 1.85 16.53 -5.26
N ALA A 64 0.63 16.38 -4.74
CA ALA A 64 0.10 17.30 -3.73
C ALA A 64 0.90 17.23 -2.42
N ALA A 65 1.27 16.02 -1.97
CA ALA A 65 2.11 15.81 -0.81
C ALA A 65 3.53 16.38 -0.99
N SER A 66 4.12 16.19 -2.17
CA SER A 66 5.41 16.77 -2.55
C SER A 66 5.40 18.30 -2.45
N LYS A 67 4.41 18.93 -3.08
CA LYS A 67 4.24 20.37 -3.01
C LYS A 67 4.10 20.86 -1.56
N LYS A 68 3.32 20.13 -0.75
CA LYS A 68 3.16 20.49 0.66
C LYS A 68 4.44 20.36 1.46
N ALA A 69 5.25 19.34 1.20
CA ALA A 69 6.56 19.18 1.83
C ALA A 69 7.50 20.35 1.48
N GLU A 70 7.52 20.75 0.21
CA GLU A 70 8.33 21.90 -0.26
C GLU A 70 7.89 23.23 0.37
N GLU A 71 6.58 23.47 0.49
CA GLU A 71 6.03 24.63 1.20
C GLU A 71 6.47 24.69 2.67
N LEU A 72 6.71 23.53 3.28
CA LEU A 72 7.21 23.41 4.66
C LEU A 72 8.75 23.44 4.76
N GLY A 73 9.45 23.64 3.66
CA GLY A 73 10.92 23.76 3.62
C GLY A 73 11.68 22.44 3.51
N PHE A 74 11.02 21.35 3.17
CA PHE A 74 11.66 20.06 2.94
C PHE A 74 11.99 19.84 1.46
N GLN A 75 13.09 19.15 1.18
CA GLN A 75 13.28 18.55 -0.14
C GLN A 75 12.34 17.37 -0.29
N SER A 76 11.67 17.28 -1.44
CA SER A 76 10.72 16.19 -1.69
C SER A 76 11.17 15.29 -2.83
N TYR A 77 11.02 13.99 -2.64
CA TYR A 77 11.40 12.95 -3.61
C TYR A 77 10.28 11.93 -3.76
N ILE A 78 9.68 11.87 -4.94
CA ILE A 78 8.70 10.85 -5.29
C ILE A 78 9.46 9.67 -5.92
N LEU A 79 9.39 8.49 -5.28
CA LEU A 79 10.04 7.29 -5.79
C LEU A 79 9.22 6.64 -6.91
N SER A 80 7.94 6.41 -6.66
CA SER A 80 7.00 5.79 -7.59
C SER A 80 5.58 5.90 -7.03
N ASP A 81 4.59 5.80 -7.89
CA ASP A 81 3.17 5.67 -7.56
C ASP A 81 2.63 4.23 -7.74
N ALA A 82 3.52 3.28 -8.09
CA ALA A 82 3.19 1.91 -8.47
C ALA A 82 4.12 0.88 -7.81
N ILE A 83 4.46 1.06 -6.52
CA ILE A 83 5.29 0.10 -5.80
C ILE A 83 4.44 -1.10 -5.40
N GLU A 84 4.87 -2.29 -5.81
CA GLU A 84 4.25 -3.57 -5.49
C GLU A 84 5.24 -4.48 -4.75
N GLY A 85 4.73 -5.56 -4.17
CA GLY A 85 5.51 -6.56 -3.47
C GLY A 85 5.04 -6.79 -2.04
N ARG A 86 5.76 -7.63 -1.29
CA ARG A 86 5.42 -7.93 0.11
C ARG A 86 5.66 -6.68 0.97
N ALA A 87 4.66 -6.32 1.76
CA ALA A 87 4.68 -5.10 2.58
C ALA A 87 5.92 -5.01 3.47
N SER A 88 6.30 -6.11 4.13
CA SER A 88 7.49 -6.18 4.97
C SER A 88 8.79 -5.94 4.21
N ASP A 89 8.95 -6.52 3.00
CA ASP A 89 10.17 -6.38 2.20
C ASP A 89 10.30 -4.95 1.67
N VAL A 90 9.19 -4.37 1.21
CA VAL A 90 9.13 -2.97 0.78
C VAL A 90 9.41 -2.03 1.95
N GLY A 91 8.93 -2.32 3.16
CA GLY A 91 9.24 -1.57 4.38
C GLY A 91 10.73 -1.58 4.71
N ILE A 92 11.39 -2.73 4.64
CA ILE A 92 12.84 -2.87 4.84
C ILE A 92 13.62 -2.05 3.80
N MET A 93 13.21 -2.11 2.54
CA MET A 93 13.85 -1.36 1.45
C MET A 93 13.74 0.16 1.69
N HIS A 94 12.54 0.67 2.04
CA HIS A 94 12.34 2.08 2.36
C HIS A 94 13.18 2.52 3.57
N ALA A 95 13.31 1.69 4.59
CA ALA A 95 14.17 1.97 5.73
C ALA A 95 15.65 2.08 5.32
N ALA A 96 16.10 1.24 4.39
CA ALA A 96 17.46 1.32 3.85
C ALA A 96 17.68 2.64 3.08
N LEU A 97 16.70 3.08 2.27
CA LEU A 97 16.75 4.37 1.57
C LEU A 97 16.77 5.55 2.56
N ALA A 98 15.92 5.51 3.60
CA ALA A 98 15.87 6.56 4.62
C ALA A 98 17.17 6.67 5.42
N LYS A 99 17.85 5.55 5.69
CA LYS A 99 19.15 5.50 6.37
C LYS A 99 20.33 5.86 5.48
N TYR A 100 20.17 5.81 4.15
CA TYR A 100 21.28 6.01 3.24
C TYR A 100 21.92 7.38 3.42
N ARG A 101 23.15 7.36 3.90
CA ARG A 101 24.00 8.54 4.15
C ARG A 101 25.31 8.32 3.40
N LYS A 102 25.50 9.03 2.30
CA LYS A 102 26.81 9.10 1.68
C LYS A 102 27.38 10.50 1.92
N ASP A 103 28.57 10.57 2.49
CA ASP A 103 29.23 11.84 2.80
C ASP A 103 29.24 12.78 1.58
N LYS A 104 28.58 13.93 1.72
CA LYS A 104 28.56 15.08 0.81
C LYS A 104 27.86 14.95 -0.57
N ASN A 105 27.53 13.73 -1.06
CA ASN A 105 26.80 13.52 -2.31
C ASN A 105 25.65 12.52 -2.12
N THR A 106 24.73 12.83 -1.21
CA THR A 106 23.55 11.98 -0.99
C THR A 106 22.53 12.21 -2.08
N THR A 107 21.89 11.12 -2.54
CA THR A 107 20.74 11.19 -3.45
C THR A 107 19.60 12.01 -2.85
N PHE A 108 19.42 11.92 -1.53
CA PHE A 108 18.40 12.66 -0.79
C PHE A 108 19.04 13.75 0.08
N GLN A 109 18.89 15.00 -0.35
CA GLN A 109 19.36 16.17 0.42
C GLN A 109 18.40 16.41 1.59
N ARG A 110 18.94 16.52 2.81
CA ARG A 110 18.17 16.70 4.03
C ARG A 110 18.02 18.19 4.41
N PRO A 111 16.90 18.58 5.06
CA PRO A 111 15.78 17.71 5.46
C PRO A 111 14.95 17.28 4.25
N ALA A 112 14.54 16.02 4.21
CA ALA A 112 13.88 15.42 3.07
C ALA A 112 12.61 14.65 3.44
N VAL A 113 11.63 14.67 2.52
CA VAL A 113 10.47 13.79 2.53
C VAL A 113 10.58 12.85 1.32
N ILE A 114 10.59 11.54 1.57
CA ILE A 114 10.55 10.51 0.53
C ILE A 114 9.11 10.02 0.44
N LEU A 115 8.52 10.12 -0.73
CA LEU A 115 7.13 9.78 -1.01
C LEU A 115 7.06 8.57 -1.93
N SER A 116 6.14 7.68 -1.65
CA SER A 116 5.83 6.54 -2.51
C SER A 116 4.37 6.15 -2.40
N GLY A 117 3.84 5.57 -3.47
CA GLY A 117 2.52 4.97 -3.52
C GLY A 117 2.58 3.64 -4.25
N GLY A 118 1.51 2.90 -4.21
CA GLY A 118 1.40 1.58 -4.82
C GLY A 118 0.47 0.66 -4.05
N GLU A 119 0.58 -0.64 -4.30
CA GLU A 119 -0.29 -1.68 -3.75
C GLU A 119 0.56 -2.83 -3.23
N THR A 120 0.99 -2.77 -1.97
CA THR A 120 1.73 -3.88 -1.35
C THR A 120 0.79 -4.98 -0.88
N THR A 121 1.33 -6.19 -0.69
CA THR A 121 0.58 -7.38 -0.28
C THR A 121 1.09 -7.95 1.03
N VAL A 122 0.20 -8.62 1.76
CA VAL A 122 0.54 -9.48 2.91
C VAL A 122 0.20 -10.91 2.52
N GLU A 123 1.20 -11.79 2.50
CA GLU A 123 1.00 -13.21 2.22
C GLU A 123 0.65 -13.95 3.50
N ILE A 124 -0.61 -14.33 3.63
CA ILE A 124 -1.14 -14.98 4.82
C ILE A 124 -1.15 -16.50 4.59
N LEU A 125 -0.29 -17.22 5.30
CA LEU A 125 -0.17 -18.68 5.19
C LEU A 125 -1.00 -19.45 6.23
N ASP A 126 -1.44 -18.78 7.31
CA ASP A 126 -2.20 -19.35 8.43
C ASP A 126 -3.16 -18.28 8.98
N LYS A 127 -3.74 -18.49 10.14
CA LYS A 127 -4.63 -17.51 10.77
C LYS A 127 -3.87 -16.21 11.05
N PRO A 128 -4.21 -15.11 10.38
CA PRO A 128 -3.52 -13.85 10.59
C PRO A 128 -3.89 -13.24 11.94
N GLY A 129 -2.99 -12.41 12.47
CA GLY A 129 -3.31 -11.44 13.49
C GLY A 129 -4.12 -10.26 12.91
N ARG A 130 -4.10 -9.12 13.60
CA ARG A 130 -4.84 -7.91 13.25
C ARG A 130 -3.95 -6.92 12.51
N GLY A 131 -4.48 -6.28 11.47
CA GLY A 131 -3.79 -5.26 10.70
C GLY A 131 -3.97 -5.39 9.21
N GLY A 132 -3.17 -4.66 8.48
CA GLY A 132 -3.16 -4.62 7.03
C GLY A 132 -1.75 -4.37 6.48
N ARG A 133 -1.68 -4.05 5.21
CA ARG A 133 -0.42 -3.88 4.47
C ARG A 133 0.39 -2.67 4.95
N ASN A 134 -0.27 -1.56 5.31
CA ASN A 134 0.41 -0.35 5.76
C ASN A 134 1.03 -0.53 7.15
N THR A 135 0.29 -1.12 8.09
CA THR A 135 0.82 -1.44 9.42
C THR A 135 1.93 -2.49 9.34
N GLU A 136 1.85 -3.50 8.48
CA GLU A 136 2.93 -4.48 8.29
C GLU A 136 4.19 -3.85 7.68
N PHE A 137 4.02 -3.03 6.63
CA PHE A 137 5.11 -2.23 6.06
C PHE A 137 5.83 -1.42 7.15
N LEU A 138 5.06 -0.67 7.96
CA LEU A 138 5.62 0.19 9.00
C LEU A 138 6.27 -0.58 10.14
N LEU A 139 5.76 -1.74 10.51
CA LEU A 139 6.39 -2.55 11.56
C LEU A 139 7.77 -3.06 11.11
N ALA A 140 7.89 -3.51 9.86
CA ALA A 140 9.16 -3.89 9.27
C ALA A 140 10.12 -2.69 9.12
N PHE A 141 9.59 -1.53 8.74
CA PHE A 141 10.32 -0.27 8.67
C PHE A 141 10.83 0.15 10.06
N ALA A 142 9.97 0.19 11.08
CA ALA A 142 10.31 0.58 12.45
C ALA A 142 11.41 -0.30 13.06
N LEU A 143 11.34 -1.62 12.85
CA LEU A 143 12.40 -2.55 13.24
C LEU A 143 13.73 -2.24 12.55
N SER A 144 13.66 -1.79 11.29
CA SER A 144 14.87 -1.52 10.49
C SER A 144 15.52 -0.16 10.78
N ILE A 145 14.75 0.82 11.31
CA ILE A 145 15.26 2.15 11.68
C ILE A 145 15.49 2.31 13.19
N GLU A 146 15.42 1.22 13.94
CA GLU A 146 15.61 1.31 15.41
C GLU A 146 16.90 2.02 15.77
N LYS A 147 16.82 2.98 16.70
CA LYS A 147 17.90 3.89 17.13
C LYS A 147 18.32 4.96 16.12
N GLU A 148 17.59 5.14 15.02
CA GLU A 148 17.81 6.27 14.10
C GLU A 148 16.95 7.47 14.52
N PRO A 149 17.53 8.50 15.19
CA PRO A 149 16.74 9.52 15.91
C PRO A 149 15.99 10.50 14.99
N ASN A 150 16.36 10.58 13.71
CA ASN A 150 15.88 11.60 12.79
C ASN A 150 15.14 11.00 11.59
N ILE A 151 14.57 9.81 11.76
CA ILE A 151 13.76 9.15 10.74
C ILE A 151 12.38 8.90 11.33
N THR A 152 11.36 9.43 10.65
CA THR A 152 9.95 9.17 10.94
C THR A 152 9.26 8.69 9.68
N ALA A 153 8.22 7.88 9.82
CA ALA A 153 7.41 7.45 8.69
C ALA A 153 5.92 7.39 9.04
N LEU A 154 5.12 7.58 8.00
CA LEU A 154 3.70 7.31 7.94
C LEU A 154 3.44 6.41 6.74
N ALA A 155 2.67 5.35 6.92
CA ALA A 155 2.04 4.65 5.82
C ALA A 155 0.55 4.52 6.11
N ALA A 156 -0.27 4.79 5.10
CA ALA A 156 -1.72 4.80 5.27
C ALA A 156 -2.43 4.47 3.96
N ASP A 157 -3.55 3.79 4.07
CA ASP A 157 -4.48 3.63 2.96
C ASP A 157 -5.28 4.92 2.73
N THR A 158 -5.50 5.25 1.47
CA THR A 158 -6.18 6.50 1.10
C THR A 158 -7.68 6.47 1.30
N ASP A 159 -8.29 5.30 1.49
CA ASP A 159 -9.70 5.14 1.84
C ASP A 159 -9.99 5.22 3.35
N GLY A 160 -8.92 5.24 4.17
CA GLY A 160 -9.02 5.36 5.62
C GLY A 160 -9.05 4.03 6.37
N ILE A 161 -8.88 2.89 5.68
CA ILE A 161 -8.95 1.54 6.28
C ILE A 161 -7.75 0.68 5.85
N ASP A 162 -6.98 0.18 6.81
CA ASP A 162 -5.84 -0.72 6.57
C ASP A 162 -6.18 -2.16 6.96
N GLY A 163 -6.71 -2.93 6.01
CA GLY A 163 -7.03 -4.34 6.20
C GLY A 163 -8.28 -4.58 7.05
N SER A 164 -8.14 -5.18 8.24
CA SER A 164 -9.28 -5.63 9.05
C SER A 164 -9.80 -4.61 10.07
N GLU A 165 -9.08 -3.52 10.28
CA GLU A 165 -9.32 -2.62 11.40
C GLU A 165 -9.68 -1.20 10.92
N ASN A 166 -10.11 -0.35 11.82
CA ASN A 166 -10.62 0.99 11.51
C ASN A 166 -9.54 2.09 11.38
N ASN A 167 -8.26 1.73 11.39
CA ASN A 167 -7.16 2.64 11.13
C ASN A 167 -6.79 2.66 9.65
N ALA A 168 -6.33 3.79 9.15
CA ALA A 168 -5.77 3.89 7.80
C ALA A 168 -4.34 3.34 7.71
N GLY A 169 -3.63 3.31 8.83
CA GLY A 169 -2.24 2.91 8.92
C GLY A 169 -1.66 3.26 10.28
N ALA A 170 -0.39 3.68 10.31
CA ALA A 170 0.27 4.07 11.54
C ALA A 170 1.39 5.09 11.30
N PHE A 171 1.94 5.61 12.39
CA PHE A 171 3.20 6.36 12.42
C PHE A 171 4.29 5.51 13.04
N CYS A 172 5.54 5.80 12.72
CA CYS A 172 6.67 5.25 13.46
C CYS A 172 7.89 6.17 13.39
N ASP A 173 8.77 5.98 14.36
CA ASP A 173 10.11 6.60 14.43
C ASP A 173 11.17 5.59 14.93
N GLY A 174 12.40 6.04 15.09
CA GLY A 174 13.50 5.20 15.58
C GLY A 174 13.34 4.68 17.01
N THR A 175 12.30 5.09 17.74
CA THR A 175 11.99 4.65 19.11
C THR A 175 10.80 3.70 19.18
N THR A 176 10.01 3.58 18.13
CA THR A 176 8.75 2.79 18.11
C THR A 176 8.97 1.33 18.54
N ALA A 177 9.96 0.64 17.95
CA ALA A 177 10.24 -0.75 18.30
C ALA A 177 10.70 -0.93 19.75
N PHE A 178 11.41 0.04 20.31
CA PHE A 178 11.78 0.07 21.71
C PHE A 178 10.56 0.28 22.62
N LYS A 179 9.69 1.27 22.32
CA LYS A 179 8.43 1.53 23.07
C LYS A 179 7.54 0.29 23.11
N MET A 180 7.43 -0.44 22.00
CA MET A 180 6.67 -1.70 21.94
C MET A 180 7.20 -2.71 22.96
N ARG A 181 8.53 -2.93 23.00
CA ARG A 181 9.14 -3.85 23.96
C ARG A 181 8.98 -3.43 25.41
N GLU A 182 9.10 -2.16 25.74
CA GLU A 182 8.87 -1.63 27.08
C GLU A 182 7.43 -1.89 27.56
N LYS A 183 6.46 -1.88 26.63
CA LYS A 183 5.06 -2.22 26.92
C LYS A 183 4.75 -3.73 26.82
N GLY A 184 5.78 -4.59 26.68
CA GLY A 184 5.64 -6.04 26.66
C GLY A 184 5.29 -6.66 25.32
N PHE A 185 5.27 -5.87 24.24
CA PHE A 185 5.05 -6.38 22.89
C PHE A 185 6.38 -6.79 22.26
N ASN A 186 6.41 -7.92 21.56
CA ASN A 186 7.57 -8.32 20.77
C ASN A 186 7.33 -7.94 19.29
N PRO A 187 7.88 -6.85 18.76
CA PRO A 187 7.55 -6.37 17.43
C PRO A 187 7.93 -7.37 16.31
N ARG A 188 9.02 -8.17 16.51
CA ARG A 188 9.38 -9.22 15.53
C ARG A 188 8.35 -10.34 15.49
N MET A 189 7.82 -10.76 16.66
CA MET A 189 6.80 -11.78 16.71
C MET A 189 5.47 -11.30 16.15
N HIS A 190 5.11 -10.03 16.36
CA HIS A 190 3.93 -9.43 15.75
C HIS A 190 4.06 -9.36 14.22
N LEU A 191 5.24 -9.03 13.69
CA LEU A 191 5.49 -9.05 12.26
C LEU A 191 5.35 -10.48 11.67
N ILE A 192 5.93 -11.49 12.32
CA ILE A 192 5.85 -12.91 11.88
C ILE A 192 4.40 -13.41 11.88
N LYS A 193 3.58 -12.93 12.82
CA LYS A 193 2.17 -13.33 12.97
C LYS A 193 1.19 -12.46 12.17
N HIS A 194 1.69 -11.53 11.38
CA HIS A 194 0.86 -10.53 10.67
C HIS A 194 -0.10 -9.79 11.61
N ASP A 195 0.40 -9.39 12.81
CA ASP A 195 -0.37 -8.77 13.90
C ASP A 195 0.18 -7.37 14.22
N ALA A 196 0.48 -6.61 13.19
CA ALA A 196 1.09 -5.29 13.30
C ALA A 196 0.17 -4.27 13.99
N TRP A 197 -1.14 -4.39 13.79
CA TRP A 197 -2.11 -3.52 14.43
C TRP A 197 -2.00 -3.58 15.96
N THR A 198 -1.95 -4.78 16.54
CA THR A 198 -1.84 -4.98 17.99
C THR A 198 -0.58 -4.28 18.55
N ALA A 199 0.54 -4.38 17.84
CA ALA A 199 1.79 -3.76 18.26
C ALA A 199 1.69 -2.22 18.23
N PHE A 200 1.16 -1.62 17.16
CA PHE A 200 1.00 -0.17 17.05
C PHE A 200 -0.08 0.39 17.99
N ASN A 201 -1.19 -0.33 18.16
CA ASN A 201 -2.23 0.04 19.11
C ASN A 201 -1.69 0.08 20.55
N GLY A 202 -0.80 -0.86 20.89
CA GLY A 202 -0.17 -0.92 22.20
C GLY A 202 0.72 0.28 22.54
N VAL A 203 1.18 1.05 21.56
CA VAL A 203 2.03 2.25 21.73
C VAL A 203 1.36 3.55 21.29
N ASP A 204 0.07 3.52 20.97
CA ASP A 204 -0.74 4.66 20.54
C ASP A 204 -0.21 5.37 19.27
N GLU A 205 0.34 4.60 18.32
CA GLU A 205 0.91 5.10 17.07
C GLU A 205 0.04 4.76 15.85
N LEU A 206 -1.21 4.29 16.02
CA LEU A 206 -2.16 4.11 14.93
C LEU A 206 -2.60 5.45 14.34
N PHE A 207 -2.76 5.48 13.02
CA PHE A 207 -3.35 6.62 12.31
C PHE A 207 -4.80 6.31 11.94
N THR A 208 -5.75 6.99 12.58
CA THR A 208 -7.19 6.73 12.44
C THR A 208 -7.94 8.00 12.04
N PRO A 209 -7.84 8.44 10.77
CA PRO A 209 -8.51 9.65 10.29
C PRO A 209 -10.01 9.46 10.09
N GLY A 210 -10.50 8.24 10.04
CA GLY A 210 -11.83 7.87 9.58
C GLY A 210 -11.91 7.63 8.06
N PRO A 211 -13.05 7.15 7.56
CA PRO A 211 -13.26 6.95 6.12
C PRO A 211 -13.12 8.27 5.35
N THR A 212 -12.56 8.22 4.15
CA THR A 212 -12.25 9.41 3.34
C THR A 212 -13.15 9.55 2.10
N GLY A 213 -14.12 8.64 1.91
CA GLY A 213 -14.90 8.53 0.69
C GLY A 213 -16.25 9.15 0.67
#